data_9527d41a2ec25d6fa86a55adcb1ef016
#
_entry.id   9527d41a2ec25d6fa86a55adcb1ef016
#
_cell.length_a   1.000
_cell.length_b   1.000
_cell.length_c   1.000
_cell.angle_alpha   90.00
_cell.angle_beta   90.00
_cell.angle_gamma   90.00
#
_symmetry.space_group_name_H-M   'P 1'
#
loop_
_entity.id
_entity.type
_entity.pdbx_description
1 polymer ?
#
loop_
_entity_poly.entity_id
_entity_poly.type
_entity_poly.pdbx_seq_one_letter_code
_entity_poly.pdbx_strand_id
1 'polypeptide(L)'
;LANVSNPVFNPNTIDEDWEALNADDESGVFLNRGLQGRYPPGSTFKIVTSLAYLRQNGTLDGFSFDCDGELTAGNYTIHCSGGEVHGPEDFAGAFAHSCNSAFAQIGLGLDKDAFRSLADSLYLNSRLDLELPTSKSSFDLDSTTADALVMQTSIGQGDTLVTPMEMALIASAVANDGEMIKPRYVDNIVSADGQAVKTFYKESLGTVMSESEANTLTELMK
;
A
#
# COMPACT_ATOMS: atom_id res chain seq x y z
N LEU A 1 -13.27 9.58 -7.63
CA LEU A 1 -12.86 8.37 -6.91
C LEU A 1 -13.94 7.29 -7.02
N ALA A 2 -13.55 6.04 -7.24
CA ALA A 2 -14.44 4.88 -7.17
C ALA A 2 -14.05 4.03 -5.95
N ASN A 3 -15.03 3.75 -5.08
CA ASN A 3 -14.87 2.85 -3.94
C ASN A 3 -16.05 1.88 -3.94
N VAL A 4 -15.77 0.61 -4.22
CA VAL A 4 -16.77 -0.45 -4.33
C VAL A 4 -16.42 -1.55 -3.33
N SER A 5 -17.40 -1.98 -2.56
CA SER A 5 -17.27 -3.08 -1.60
C SER A 5 -18.39 -4.07 -1.78
N ASN A 6 -18.11 -5.36 -1.80
CA ASN A 6 -19.08 -6.44 -1.84
C ASN A 6 -19.00 -7.29 -0.56
N PRO A 7 -20.11 -7.88 -0.10
CA PRO A 7 -21.48 -7.72 -0.61
C PRO A 7 -22.00 -6.31 -0.40
N VAL A 8 -23.07 -5.96 -1.08
CA VAL A 8 -23.72 -4.64 -1.00
C VAL A 8 -25.10 -4.77 -0.38
N PHE A 9 -25.59 -3.68 0.21
CA PHE A 9 -26.99 -3.50 0.62
C PHE A 9 -27.57 -2.27 -0.04
N ASN A 10 -28.89 -2.20 -0.12
CA ASN A 10 -29.59 -1.02 -0.63
C ASN A 10 -29.89 -0.06 0.53
N PRO A 11 -29.27 1.13 0.59
CA PRO A 11 -29.51 2.07 1.68
C PRO A 11 -30.95 2.60 1.71
N ASN A 12 -31.72 2.51 0.60
CA ASN A 12 -33.10 2.97 0.55
C ASN A 12 -34.09 1.97 1.17
N THR A 13 -33.70 0.70 1.36
CA THR A 13 -34.51 -0.36 1.97
C THR A 13 -33.90 -0.90 3.25
N ILE A 14 -32.89 -0.22 3.80
CA ILE A 14 -32.15 -0.71 4.96
C ILE A 14 -33.03 -0.97 6.18
N ASP A 15 -34.05 -0.16 6.40
CA ASP A 15 -34.97 -0.35 7.53
C ASP A 15 -35.79 -1.63 7.41
N GLU A 16 -36.14 -2.02 6.18
CA GLU A 16 -36.89 -3.25 5.87
C GLU A 16 -35.99 -4.49 5.98
N ASP A 17 -34.74 -4.36 5.57
CA ASP A 17 -33.76 -5.46 5.48
C ASP A 17 -32.90 -5.59 6.75
N TRP A 18 -33.04 -4.67 7.72
CA TRP A 18 -32.14 -4.52 8.86
C TRP A 18 -31.91 -5.79 9.67
N GLU A 19 -32.99 -6.51 10.01
CA GLU A 19 -32.89 -7.73 10.82
C GLU A 19 -32.06 -8.81 10.07
N ALA A 20 -32.30 -8.98 8.77
CA ALA A 20 -31.60 -9.96 7.95
C ALA A 20 -30.12 -9.57 7.75
N LEU A 21 -29.85 -8.28 7.45
CA LEU A 21 -28.49 -7.77 7.25
C LEU A 21 -27.68 -7.83 8.54
N ASN A 22 -28.29 -7.54 9.68
CA ASN A 22 -27.60 -7.53 10.98
C ASN A 22 -27.41 -8.94 11.55
N ALA A 23 -28.20 -9.92 11.11
CA ALA A 23 -28.04 -11.32 11.49
C ALA A 23 -26.96 -12.05 10.69
N ASP A 24 -26.47 -11.45 9.60
CA ASP A 24 -25.43 -12.01 8.73
C ASP A 24 -24.03 -11.56 9.18
N ASP A 25 -23.54 -12.20 10.22
CA ASP A 25 -22.20 -11.91 10.80
C ASP A 25 -21.04 -12.35 9.90
N GLU A 26 -21.30 -13.24 8.92
CA GLU A 26 -20.23 -13.81 8.08
C GLU A 26 -19.95 -12.96 6.83
N SER A 27 -20.96 -12.33 6.26
CA SER A 27 -20.82 -11.57 5.01
C SER A 27 -20.01 -10.28 5.16
N GLY A 28 -20.06 -9.66 6.35
CA GLY A 28 -19.48 -8.35 6.60
C GLY A 28 -20.04 -7.28 5.66
N VAL A 29 -21.35 -7.32 5.38
CA VAL A 29 -22.05 -6.43 4.44
C VAL A 29 -21.88 -4.95 4.76
N PHE A 30 -21.75 -4.60 6.05
CA PHE A 30 -21.51 -3.23 6.50
C PHE A 30 -20.04 -2.81 6.47
N LEU A 31 -19.14 -3.73 6.20
CA LEU A 31 -17.70 -3.42 6.11
C LEU A 31 -17.38 -2.82 4.75
N ASN A 32 -16.96 -1.56 4.72
CA ASN A 32 -16.34 -0.99 3.54
C ASN A 32 -14.90 -1.55 3.39
N ARG A 33 -14.74 -2.58 2.59
CA ARG A 33 -13.47 -3.29 2.45
C ARG A 33 -12.35 -2.41 1.90
N GLY A 34 -12.69 -1.44 1.05
CA GLY A 34 -11.71 -0.50 0.51
C GLY A 34 -11.11 0.44 1.54
N LEU A 35 -11.90 0.82 2.56
CA LEU A 35 -11.51 1.79 3.60
C LEU A 35 -11.21 1.15 4.94
N GLN A 36 -11.86 0.05 5.27
CA GLN A 36 -11.83 -0.55 6.60
C GLN A 36 -11.21 -1.94 6.61
N GLY A 37 -11.26 -2.67 5.48
CA GLY A 37 -10.57 -3.96 5.34
C GLY A 37 -9.07 -3.75 5.37
N ARG A 38 -8.36 -4.63 6.11
CA ARG A 38 -6.90 -4.63 6.20
C ARG A 38 -6.38 -5.95 5.68
N TYR A 39 -5.50 -5.89 4.71
CA TYR A 39 -5.00 -7.07 4.01
C TYR A 39 -3.48 -6.97 3.87
N PRO A 40 -2.75 -8.10 3.82
CA PRO A 40 -1.37 -8.10 3.37
C PRO A 40 -1.31 -7.51 1.94
N PRO A 41 -0.55 -6.44 1.71
CA PRO A 41 -0.52 -5.78 0.39
C PRO A 41 0.18 -6.63 -0.67
N GLY A 42 0.99 -7.62 -0.26
CA GLY A 42 1.76 -8.45 -1.17
C GLY A 42 2.69 -7.62 -2.04
N SER A 43 2.92 -8.05 -3.27
CA SER A 43 3.88 -7.44 -4.19
C SER A 43 3.61 -5.98 -4.52
N THR A 44 2.41 -5.44 -4.27
CA THR A 44 2.17 -3.99 -4.44
C THR A 44 3.02 -3.18 -3.45
N PHE A 45 3.38 -3.76 -2.30
CA PHE A 45 4.23 -3.11 -1.31
C PHE A 45 5.68 -2.93 -1.77
N LYS A 46 6.12 -3.65 -2.81
CA LYS A 46 7.45 -3.49 -3.39
C LYS A 46 7.70 -2.05 -3.89
N ILE A 47 6.65 -1.30 -4.20
CA ILE A 47 6.74 0.15 -4.47
C ILE A 47 7.34 0.88 -3.26
N VAL A 48 6.85 0.60 -2.05
CA VAL A 48 7.33 1.22 -0.81
C VAL A 48 8.75 0.78 -0.48
N THR A 49 9.05 -0.51 -0.66
CA THR A 49 10.39 -1.07 -0.47
C THR A 49 11.39 -0.48 -1.47
N SER A 50 10.97 -0.25 -2.73
CA SER A 50 11.78 0.42 -3.75
C SER A 50 12.09 1.87 -3.38
N LEU A 51 11.10 2.60 -2.85
CA LEU A 51 11.30 3.96 -2.37
C LEU A 51 12.28 4.00 -1.19
N ALA A 52 12.17 3.03 -0.25
CA ALA A 52 13.11 2.91 0.86
C ALA A 52 14.55 2.67 0.37
N TYR A 53 14.71 1.75 -0.58
CA TYR A 53 16.02 1.48 -1.19
C TYR A 53 16.59 2.70 -1.91
N LEU A 54 15.77 3.39 -2.73
CA LEU A 54 16.15 4.59 -3.45
C LEU A 54 16.61 5.70 -2.49
N ARG A 55 15.91 5.91 -1.38
CA ARG A 55 16.30 6.90 -0.35
C ARG A 55 17.60 6.57 0.34
N GLN A 56 17.83 5.30 0.65
CA GLN A 56 19.02 4.87 1.34
C GLN A 56 20.26 4.94 0.43
N ASN A 57 20.13 4.59 -0.85
CA ASN A 57 21.28 4.43 -1.77
C ASN A 57 21.43 5.59 -2.77
N GLY A 58 20.41 6.44 -2.92
CA GLY A 58 20.40 7.57 -3.87
C GLY A 58 20.15 7.17 -5.32
N THR A 59 20.20 5.89 -5.65
CA THR A 59 19.98 5.31 -6.99
C THR A 59 19.52 3.87 -6.88
N LEU A 60 18.91 3.35 -7.95
CA LEU A 60 18.63 1.93 -8.11
C LEU A 60 19.77 1.19 -8.84
N ASP A 61 20.68 1.94 -9.44
CA ASP A 61 21.81 1.39 -10.16
C ASP A 61 22.78 0.65 -9.24
N GLY A 62 23.42 -0.38 -9.77
CA GLY A 62 24.40 -1.18 -9.03
C GLY A 62 23.78 -2.26 -8.14
N PHE A 63 22.47 -2.34 -8.00
CA PHE A 63 21.83 -3.52 -7.43
C PHE A 63 21.97 -4.70 -8.39
N SER A 64 22.37 -5.84 -7.85
CA SER A 64 22.37 -7.11 -8.58
C SER A 64 22.05 -8.25 -7.64
N PHE A 65 21.28 -9.20 -8.11
CA PHE A 65 20.89 -10.40 -7.37
C PHE A 65 20.79 -11.57 -8.35
N ASP A 66 21.33 -12.72 -7.99
CA ASP A 66 21.19 -13.96 -8.77
C ASP A 66 20.13 -14.83 -8.10
N CYS A 67 18.91 -14.82 -8.68
CA CYS A 67 17.74 -15.47 -8.11
C CYS A 67 17.69 -16.94 -8.52
N ASP A 68 17.91 -17.83 -7.56
CA ASP A 68 17.72 -19.28 -7.68
C ASP A 68 16.34 -19.77 -7.23
N GLY A 69 15.39 -18.84 -7.02
CA GLY A 69 14.00 -19.13 -6.64
C GLY A 69 13.71 -18.98 -5.14
N GLU A 70 14.74 -18.80 -4.31
CA GLU A 70 14.59 -18.66 -2.87
C GLU A 70 15.69 -17.78 -2.25
N LEU A 71 15.47 -17.35 -1.01
CA LEU A 71 16.47 -16.72 -0.17
C LEU A 71 16.32 -17.21 1.26
N THR A 72 17.42 -17.69 1.85
CA THR A 72 17.47 -18.11 3.26
C THR A 72 18.26 -17.11 4.10
N ALA A 73 17.68 -16.66 5.20
CA ALA A 73 18.36 -15.92 6.25
C ALA A 73 18.07 -16.56 7.61
N GLY A 74 19.12 -16.95 8.30
CA GLY A 74 18.99 -17.70 9.56
C GLY A 74 18.27 -19.04 9.36
N ASN A 75 17.11 -19.17 10.00
CA ASN A 75 16.27 -20.38 9.92
C ASN A 75 14.99 -20.18 9.09
N TYR A 76 14.91 -19.10 8.32
CA TYR A 76 13.74 -18.79 7.51
C TYR A 76 14.13 -18.70 6.02
N THR A 77 13.32 -19.34 5.18
CA THR A 77 13.47 -19.27 3.72
C THR A 77 12.22 -18.65 3.11
N ILE A 78 12.43 -17.67 2.24
CA ILE A 78 11.38 -17.10 1.40
C ILE A 78 11.53 -17.64 -0.02
N HIS A 79 10.43 -17.94 -0.69
CA HIS A 79 10.42 -18.45 -2.04
C HIS A 79 9.79 -17.45 -3.02
N CYS A 80 10.28 -17.45 -4.25
CA CYS A 80 9.58 -16.79 -5.34
C CYS A 80 8.25 -17.49 -5.63
N SER A 81 7.29 -16.76 -6.20
CA SER A 81 5.97 -17.29 -6.51
C SER A 81 6.11 -18.50 -7.46
N GLY A 82 5.42 -19.60 -7.12
CA GLY A 82 5.51 -20.82 -7.92
C GLY A 82 6.89 -21.49 -7.96
N GLY A 83 7.87 -21.01 -7.17
CA GLY A 83 9.26 -21.52 -7.21
C GLY A 83 10.04 -21.07 -8.46
N GLU A 84 9.64 -19.96 -9.07
CA GLU A 84 10.31 -19.42 -10.26
C GLU A 84 11.75 -19.00 -9.96
N VAL A 85 12.65 -19.36 -10.88
CA VAL A 85 14.07 -18.97 -10.87
C VAL A 85 14.25 -17.88 -11.92
N HIS A 86 14.59 -16.64 -11.49
CA HIS A 86 14.72 -15.51 -12.41
C HIS A 86 16.15 -15.35 -12.94
N GLY A 87 17.16 -15.96 -12.27
CA GLY A 87 18.57 -15.79 -12.60
C GLY A 87 19.10 -14.41 -12.25
N PRO A 88 20.09 -13.90 -13.00
CA PRO A 88 20.69 -12.59 -12.74
C PRO A 88 19.69 -11.46 -12.96
N GLU A 89 19.47 -10.66 -11.92
CA GLU A 89 18.53 -9.55 -11.87
C GLU A 89 19.25 -8.25 -11.52
N ASP A 90 18.95 -7.17 -12.23
CA ASP A 90 19.11 -5.82 -11.75
C ASP A 90 17.85 -5.38 -10.97
N PHE A 91 17.81 -4.15 -10.49
CA PHE A 91 16.65 -3.68 -9.70
C PHE A 91 15.36 -3.65 -10.52
N ALA A 92 15.45 -3.21 -11.78
CA ALA A 92 14.29 -3.12 -12.66
C ALA A 92 13.75 -4.51 -13.03
N GLY A 93 14.63 -5.46 -13.34
CA GLY A 93 14.28 -6.87 -13.56
C GLY A 93 13.62 -7.49 -12.35
N ALA A 94 14.20 -7.33 -11.16
CA ALA A 94 13.65 -7.83 -9.90
C ALA A 94 12.26 -7.26 -9.60
N PHE A 95 12.02 -5.98 -9.93
CA PHE A 95 10.70 -5.35 -9.80
C PHE A 95 9.71 -5.90 -10.83
N ALA A 96 10.10 -5.96 -12.10
CA ALA A 96 9.25 -6.42 -13.20
C ALA A 96 8.81 -7.88 -13.05
N HIS A 97 9.73 -8.77 -12.64
CA HIS A 97 9.42 -10.18 -12.34
C HIS A 97 8.78 -10.38 -10.95
N SER A 98 8.67 -9.28 -10.17
CA SER A 98 8.16 -9.36 -8.80
C SER A 98 8.94 -10.39 -7.94
N CYS A 99 10.27 -10.43 -8.09
CA CYS A 99 11.14 -11.38 -7.44
C CYS A 99 11.11 -11.23 -5.92
N ASN A 100 10.59 -12.23 -5.21
CA ASN A 100 10.48 -12.18 -3.76
C ASN A 100 11.85 -12.29 -3.09
N SER A 101 12.72 -13.13 -3.61
CA SER A 101 14.07 -13.35 -3.06
C SER A 101 14.91 -12.08 -3.15
N ALA A 102 14.88 -11.38 -4.30
CA ALA A 102 15.57 -10.11 -4.48
C ALA A 102 15.03 -9.03 -3.51
N PHE A 103 13.70 -8.89 -3.39
CA PHE A 103 13.10 -7.92 -2.50
C PHE A 103 13.28 -8.24 -1.01
N ALA A 104 13.36 -9.51 -0.65
CA ALA A 104 13.75 -9.92 0.69
C ALA A 104 15.22 -9.55 0.99
N GLN A 105 16.13 -9.75 0.02
CA GLN A 105 17.53 -9.31 0.14
C GLN A 105 17.64 -7.80 0.26
N ILE A 106 16.87 -7.03 -0.54
CA ILE A 106 16.78 -5.57 -0.42
C ILE A 106 16.38 -5.21 1.01
N GLY A 107 15.30 -5.78 1.52
CA GLY A 107 14.81 -5.50 2.86
C GLY A 107 15.83 -5.76 3.97
N LEU A 108 16.57 -6.85 3.89
CA LEU A 108 17.64 -7.17 4.85
C LEU A 108 18.76 -6.14 4.85
N GLY A 109 18.97 -5.43 3.73
CA GLY A 109 19.97 -4.36 3.58
C GLY A 109 19.45 -2.97 3.97
N LEU A 110 18.17 -2.79 4.23
CA LEU A 110 17.60 -1.50 4.63
C LEU A 110 17.84 -1.20 6.11
N ASP A 111 18.05 0.07 6.41
CA ASP A 111 17.91 0.58 7.77
C ASP A 111 16.44 0.47 8.20
N LYS A 112 16.19 -0.33 9.23
CA LYS A 112 14.83 -0.67 9.68
C LYS A 112 14.08 0.54 10.22
N ASP A 113 14.77 1.43 10.94
CA ASP A 113 14.14 2.62 11.54
C ASP A 113 13.86 3.67 10.46
N ALA A 114 14.73 3.81 9.46
CA ALA A 114 14.47 4.66 8.29
C ALA A 114 13.31 4.12 7.45
N PHE A 115 13.21 2.80 7.26
CA PHE A 115 12.11 2.17 6.54
C PHE A 115 10.77 2.37 7.28
N ARG A 116 10.76 2.24 8.60
CA ARG A 116 9.59 2.58 9.42
C ARG A 116 9.19 4.05 9.29
N SER A 117 10.17 4.95 9.38
CA SER A 117 9.92 6.39 9.23
C SER A 117 9.34 6.75 7.87
N LEU A 118 9.80 6.08 6.81
CA LEU A 118 9.20 6.20 5.48
C LEU A 118 7.74 5.72 5.49
N ALA A 119 7.47 4.54 6.04
CA ALA A 119 6.12 3.99 6.12
C ALA A 119 5.17 4.93 6.87
N ASP A 120 5.61 5.51 7.98
CA ASP A 120 4.85 6.51 8.75
C ASP A 120 4.58 7.77 7.92
N SER A 121 5.54 8.22 7.10
CA SER A 121 5.37 9.38 6.20
C SER A 121 4.39 9.12 5.06
N LEU A 122 4.15 7.85 4.73
CA LEU A 122 3.15 7.40 3.76
C LEU A 122 1.79 7.10 4.41
N TYR A 123 1.57 7.53 5.66
CA TYR A 123 0.37 7.32 6.48
C TYR A 123 0.13 5.87 6.93
N LEU A 124 0.99 4.91 6.62
CA LEU A 124 1.00 3.61 7.27
C LEU A 124 1.17 3.86 8.79
N ASN A 125 0.45 3.14 9.62
CA ASN A 125 0.36 3.41 11.07
C ASN A 125 -0.47 4.65 11.47
N SER A 126 -1.11 5.34 10.54
CA SER A 126 -2.01 6.45 10.83
C SER A 126 -3.43 6.16 10.32
N ARG A 127 -4.42 6.81 10.90
CA ARG A 127 -5.77 6.77 10.35
C ARG A 127 -5.93 7.92 9.38
N LEU A 128 -6.38 7.63 8.16
CA LEU A 128 -6.75 8.67 7.20
C LEU A 128 -8.03 9.37 7.69
N ASP A 129 -7.98 10.70 7.79
CA ASP A 129 -9.15 11.54 8.12
C ASP A 129 -9.95 11.83 6.84
N LEU A 130 -10.89 10.93 6.53
CA LEU A 130 -11.80 11.02 5.37
C LEU A 130 -13.24 11.21 5.84
N GLU A 131 -14.15 11.55 4.88
CA GLU A 131 -15.58 11.69 5.19
C GLU A 131 -16.24 10.37 5.62
N LEU A 132 -15.65 9.23 5.24
CA LEU A 132 -16.10 7.90 5.63
C LEU A 132 -15.16 7.26 6.64
N PRO A 133 -15.66 6.37 7.50
CA PRO A 133 -14.80 5.66 8.45
C PRO A 133 -13.69 4.87 7.78
N THR A 134 -12.47 4.99 8.29
CA THR A 134 -11.28 4.27 7.82
C THR A 134 -10.68 3.43 8.93
N SER A 135 -10.00 2.34 8.57
CA SER A 135 -9.12 1.60 9.48
C SER A 135 -7.69 2.12 9.37
N LYS A 136 -6.96 1.99 10.46
CA LYS A 136 -5.53 2.24 10.50
C LYS A 136 -4.79 1.03 9.91
N SER A 137 -3.93 1.24 8.94
CA SER A 137 -2.97 0.24 8.46
C SER A 137 -1.89 -0.03 9.50
N SER A 138 -1.17 -1.13 9.40
CA SER A 138 -0.07 -1.48 10.30
C SER A 138 1.19 -1.83 9.51
N PHE A 139 2.26 -1.20 9.88
CA PHE A 139 3.62 -1.52 9.49
C PHE A 139 4.49 -1.46 10.74
N ASP A 140 4.90 -2.62 11.23
CA ASP A 140 5.65 -2.71 12.48
C ASP A 140 7.02 -3.32 12.22
N LEU A 141 8.02 -2.44 12.13
CA LEU A 141 9.41 -2.79 11.86
C LEU A 141 10.28 -1.86 12.68
N ASP A 142 11.25 -2.41 13.39
CA ASP A 142 12.24 -1.66 14.16
C ASP A 142 13.61 -2.37 14.15
N SER A 143 14.60 -1.75 14.78
CA SER A 143 15.97 -2.28 14.85
C SER A 143 16.09 -3.67 15.48
N THR A 144 15.09 -4.11 16.26
CA THR A 144 15.06 -5.43 16.93
C THR A 144 14.31 -6.49 16.14
N THR A 145 13.61 -6.10 15.06
CA THR A 145 12.81 -7.01 14.23
C THR A 145 13.69 -8.10 13.62
N ALA A 146 13.28 -9.36 13.78
CA ALA A 146 13.99 -10.52 13.25
C ALA A 146 14.00 -10.53 11.71
N ASP A 147 15.08 -11.04 11.11
CA ASP A 147 15.29 -11.08 9.67
C ASP A 147 14.14 -11.76 8.91
N ALA A 148 13.58 -12.82 9.45
CA ALA A 148 12.42 -13.50 8.87
C ALA A 148 11.22 -12.55 8.65
N LEU A 149 10.93 -11.69 9.62
CA LEU A 149 9.83 -10.72 9.51
C LEU A 149 10.21 -9.55 8.59
N VAL A 150 11.49 -9.13 8.60
CA VAL A 150 12.00 -8.11 7.64
C VAL A 150 11.82 -8.59 6.20
N MET A 151 12.21 -9.83 5.90
CA MET A 151 12.05 -10.44 4.57
C MET A 151 10.58 -10.45 4.14
N GLN A 152 9.67 -10.88 5.03
CA GLN A 152 8.22 -10.90 4.77
C GLN A 152 7.66 -9.49 4.55
N THR A 153 7.98 -8.57 5.44
CA THR A 153 7.53 -7.17 5.37
C THR A 153 7.95 -6.52 4.05
N SER A 154 9.16 -6.78 3.57
CA SER A 154 9.70 -6.19 2.34
C SER A 154 8.97 -6.60 1.07
N ILE A 155 8.21 -7.71 1.12
CA ILE A 155 7.33 -8.17 0.04
C ILE A 155 5.85 -7.98 0.37
N GLY A 156 5.53 -7.21 1.41
CA GLY A 156 4.17 -6.90 1.81
C GLY A 156 3.41 -8.06 2.45
N GLN A 157 4.13 -8.90 3.21
CA GLN A 157 3.61 -10.04 3.95
C GLN A 157 3.91 -9.86 5.46
N GLY A 158 3.77 -10.94 6.23
CA GLY A 158 3.98 -10.91 7.68
C GLY A 158 2.90 -10.11 8.38
N ASP A 159 3.30 -9.21 9.28
CA ASP A 159 2.40 -8.39 10.09
C ASP A 159 1.98 -7.08 9.41
N THR A 160 2.44 -6.85 8.16
CA THR A 160 2.06 -5.68 7.37
C THR A 160 0.64 -5.85 6.83
N LEU A 161 -0.26 -5.00 7.31
CA LEU A 161 -1.67 -4.99 6.90
C LEU A 161 -2.09 -3.58 6.49
N VAL A 162 -2.56 -3.43 5.26
CA VAL A 162 -2.94 -2.13 4.71
C VAL A 162 -4.37 -2.12 4.19
N THR A 163 -4.99 -0.94 4.17
CA THR A 163 -6.26 -0.78 3.47
C THR A 163 -6.01 -0.63 1.96
N PRO A 164 -6.90 -1.13 1.09
CA PRO A 164 -6.79 -0.90 -0.35
C PRO A 164 -6.73 0.59 -0.71
N MET A 165 -7.43 1.44 0.03
CA MET A 165 -7.40 2.89 -0.15
C MET A 165 -5.98 3.44 0.04
N GLU A 166 -5.27 2.99 1.05
CA GLU A 166 -3.92 3.50 1.34
C GLU A 166 -2.91 3.10 0.26
N MET A 167 -2.97 1.87 -0.22
CA MET A 167 -2.15 1.46 -1.37
C MET A 167 -2.50 2.25 -2.64
N ALA A 168 -3.79 2.55 -2.86
CA ALA A 168 -4.22 3.39 -3.98
C ALA A 168 -3.70 4.83 -3.85
N LEU A 169 -3.65 5.39 -2.63
CA LEU A 169 -3.08 6.71 -2.37
C LEU A 169 -1.57 6.76 -2.61
N ILE A 170 -0.84 5.73 -2.19
CA ILE A 170 0.61 5.62 -2.45
C ILE A 170 0.85 5.57 -3.97
N ALA A 171 0.13 4.71 -4.69
CA ALA A 171 0.24 4.64 -6.15
C ALA A 171 -0.14 5.96 -6.83
N SER A 172 -1.18 6.65 -6.33
CA SER A 172 -1.59 7.95 -6.86
C SER A 172 -0.57 9.05 -6.59
N ALA A 173 0.15 9.00 -5.46
CA ALA A 173 1.24 9.93 -5.17
C ALA A 173 2.41 9.72 -6.13
N VAL A 174 2.75 8.48 -6.49
CA VAL A 174 3.73 8.20 -7.56
C VAL A 174 3.31 8.85 -8.87
N ALA A 175 2.04 8.72 -9.27
CA ALA A 175 1.51 9.28 -10.52
C ALA A 175 1.28 10.81 -10.47
N ASN A 176 1.43 11.46 -9.31
CA ASN A 176 1.17 12.88 -9.09
C ASN A 176 2.41 13.57 -8.49
N ASP A 177 3.58 13.27 -9.05
CA ASP A 177 4.86 13.90 -8.73
C ASP A 177 5.21 13.91 -7.23
N GLY A 178 4.71 12.91 -6.51
CA GLY A 178 4.95 12.71 -5.09
C GLY A 178 3.97 13.41 -4.15
N GLU A 179 3.01 14.17 -4.65
CA GLU A 179 1.96 14.80 -3.84
C GLU A 179 0.80 13.82 -3.61
N MET A 180 0.51 13.50 -2.35
CA MET A 180 -0.64 12.69 -1.95
C MET A 180 -1.87 13.55 -1.77
N ILE A 181 -2.95 13.24 -2.50
CA ILE A 181 -4.19 14.01 -2.50
C ILE A 181 -5.23 13.32 -1.63
N LYS A 182 -5.87 14.10 -0.75
CA LYS A 182 -6.97 13.61 0.07
C LYS A 182 -8.14 13.18 -0.82
N PRO A 183 -8.58 11.93 -0.74
CA PRO A 183 -9.77 11.47 -1.46
C PRO A 183 -11.00 12.21 -0.97
N ARG A 184 -11.90 12.56 -1.89
CA ARG A 184 -13.23 13.09 -1.56
C ARG A 184 -14.30 12.36 -2.33
N TYR A 185 -15.46 12.22 -1.72
CA TYR A 185 -16.62 11.56 -2.29
C TYR A 185 -17.70 12.56 -2.73
N VAL A 186 -17.67 13.75 -2.15
CA VAL A 186 -18.61 14.85 -2.45
C VAL A 186 -17.84 15.96 -3.15
N ASP A 187 -18.33 16.37 -4.30
CA ASP A 187 -17.75 17.45 -5.09
C ASP A 187 -18.40 18.79 -4.76
N ASN A 188 -19.74 18.79 -4.65
CA ASN A 188 -20.49 19.96 -4.24
C ASN A 188 -21.83 19.58 -3.60
N ILE A 189 -22.40 20.54 -2.89
CA ILE A 189 -23.77 20.49 -2.39
C ILE A 189 -24.53 21.56 -3.15
N VAL A 190 -25.66 21.18 -3.73
CA VAL A 190 -26.52 22.09 -4.48
C VAL A 190 -27.90 22.23 -3.81
N SER A 191 -28.51 23.39 -3.93
CA SER A 191 -29.89 23.63 -3.54
C SER A 191 -30.88 22.99 -4.52
N ALA A 192 -32.16 22.98 -4.17
CA ALA A 192 -33.22 22.39 -5.00
C ALA A 192 -33.34 23.07 -6.39
N ASP A 193 -32.96 24.31 -6.52
CA ASP A 193 -32.88 25.08 -7.76
C ASP A 193 -31.57 24.94 -8.51
N GLY A 194 -30.67 24.06 -8.05
CA GLY A 194 -29.42 23.71 -8.72
C GLY A 194 -28.26 24.67 -8.44
N GLN A 195 -28.41 25.62 -7.53
CA GLN A 195 -27.30 26.53 -7.18
C GLN A 195 -26.33 25.87 -6.20
N ALA A 196 -25.01 26.07 -6.41
CA ALA A 196 -23.99 25.56 -5.52
C ALA A 196 -24.08 26.23 -4.15
N VAL A 197 -24.37 25.45 -3.11
CA VAL A 197 -24.37 25.88 -1.71
C VAL A 197 -22.98 25.76 -1.11
N LYS A 198 -22.26 24.69 -1.46
CA LYS A 198 -20.89 24.43 -1.02
C LYS A 198 -20.12 23.65 -2.09
N THR A 199 -18.92 24.04 -2.39
CA THR A 199 -17.99 23.31 -3.26
C THR A 199 -16.80 22.84 -2.44
N PHE A 200 -16.39 21.59 -2.64
CA PHE A 200 -15.21 21.01 -2.02
C PHE A 200 -14.07 21.02 -3.03
N TYR A 201 -12.93 21.51 -2.62
CA TYR A 201 -11.75 21.64 -3.48
C TYR A 201 -10.75 20.52 -3.20
N LYS A 202 -9.76 20.38 -4.11
CA LYS A 202 -8.59 19.51 -3.91
C LYS A 202 -7.90 19.90 -2.60
N GLU A 203 -7.64 18.91 -1.74
CA GLU A 203 -6.90 19.04 -0.50
C GLU A 203 -5.68 18.12 -0.57
N SER A 204 -4.51 18.63 -0.23
CA SER A 204 -3.28 17.86 -0.18
C SER A 204 -3.08 17.25 1.20
N LEU A 205 -2.68 15.98 1.25
CA LEU A 205 -2.18 15.34 2.46
C LEU A 205 -0.67 15.62 2.65
N GLY A 206 -0.02 16.19 1.64
CA GLY A 206 1.38 16.57 1.64
C GLY A 206 2.21 15.90 0.56
N THR A 207 3.45 16.35 0.42
CA THR A 207 4.43 15.73 -0.46
C THR A 207 5.11 14.60 0.29
N VAL A 208 4.86 13.35 -0.14
CA VAL A 208 5.34 12.12 0.51
C VAL A 208 6.59 11.55 -0.15
N MET A 209 6.90 12.00 -1.36
CA MET A 209 8.14 11.73 -2.08
C MET A 209 8.48 12.90 -3.01
N SER A 210 9.73 13.04 -3.40
CA SER A 210 10.13 14.05 -4.38
C SER A 210 9.67 13.68 -5.79
N GLU A 211 9.56 14.67 -6.68
CA GLU A 211 9.26 14.45 -8.10
C GLU A 211 10.26 13.47 -8.74
N SER A 212 11.55 13.55 -8.39
CA SER A 212 12.56 12.64 -8.89
C SER A 212 12.33 11.20 -8.43
N GLU A 213 11.95 10.99 -7.15
CA GLU A 213 11.59 9.67 -6.62
C GLU A 213 10.35 9.13 -7.32
N ALA A 214 9.31 9.96 -7.49
CA ALA A 214 8.07 9.61 -8.18
C ALA A 214 8.34 9.20 -9.64
N ASN A 215 9.16 9.95 -10.35
CA ASN A 215 9.56 9.63 -11.72
C ASN A 215 10.33 8.31 -11.81
N THR A 216 11.26 8.04 -10.89
CA THR A 216 11.99 6.77 -10.84
C THR A 216 11.04 5.59 -10.61
N LEU A 217 10.11 5.72 -9.67
CA LEU A 217 9.09 4.68 -9.41
C LEU A 217 8.14 4.51 -10.60
N THR A 218 7.77 5.59 -11.27
CA THR A 218 6.93 5.55 -12.49
C THR A 218 7.60 4.73 -13.59
N GLU A 219 8.93 4.88 -13.77
CA GLU A 219 9.65 4.08 -14.76
C GLU A 219 9.67 2.58 -14.39
N LEU A 220 9.81 2.24 -13.10
CA LEU A 220 9.72 0.85 -12.63
C LEU A 220 8.32 0.23 -12.84
N MET A 221 7.26 1.04 -12.83
CA MET A 221 5.87 0.60 -12.89
C MET A 221 5.32 0.51 -14.33
N LYS A 222 6.13 0.81 -15.36
CA LYS A 222 5.79 0.66 -16.79
C LYS A 222 6.07 -0.74 -17.29
#